data_6bf5ca7a6cac9a6495a74fd14732a221
#
_entry.id   6bf5ca7a6cac9a6495a74fd14732a221
#
_cell.length_a   1.000
_cell.length_b   1.000
_cell.length_c   1.000
_cell.angle_alpha   90.00
_cell.angle_beta   90.00
_cell.angle_gamma   90.00
#
_symmetry.space_group_name_H-M   'P 1'
#
loop_
_entity.id
_entity.type
_entity.pdbx_description
1 polymer ?
#
loop_
_entity_poly.entity_id
_entity_poly.type
_entity_poly.pdbx_seq_one_letter_code
_entity_poly.pdbx_strand_id
1 'polypeptide(L)'
;KNGIRFTNAHATASTSTPSRYSMLTGEYAWRRPGTDIAAGNAGMIIRPERYTIADMFKNAGYATAAIGKWHLGLGDKAGEQDWNAPLPTALGDLGFDYSYIMAATADRVPCVFIENGQVANYDPDAPIYVSYQKNFPGEPTGKDNPELLYNQKPSFGHDQSIVNGISRIGYMKGGGKALWKDENIADSIVTHAIDFIKENKEKPFFMYFATNDVHVPRFPHDRFRGKNPMGVRGDAIEQFDWSVGQLMKTLDEMGLTENTLIILSSDNGPVVDDGYADRAVELLGDHKPAGPLRGNKYSAFEGGTRISAIVHWPKEIKQAAVSDALVSQIDWFASLASLTNSRLPEGSAPDSYDYLDTWIGKSKEDRPWVIEQALNKALSVRTKDWKYIEPSVGSAIMEYEKIETGYSPEPQLYDMTKVYEEGNKALQHPEIVFQLQGILKGVRDHTIKAK
;
A
#
# COMPACT_ATOMS: atom_id res chain seq x y z
N LYS A 1 2.22 -19.48 -10.22
CA LYS A 1 3.04 -20.35 -11.10
C LYS A 1 2.69 -20.21 -12.58
N ASN A 2 1.49 -19.75 -12.91
CA ASN A 2 1.00 -19.65 -14.29
C ASN A 2 0.91 -18.21 -14.80
N GLY A 3 1.58 -17.28 -14.13
CA GLY A 3 1.59 -15.87 -14.49
C GLY A 3 3.00 -15.36 -14.76
N ILE A 4 3.13 -14.04 -14.84
CA ILE A 4 4.40 -13.36 -15.03
C ILE A 4 4.85 -12.80 -13.68
N ARG A 5 6.05 -13.14 -13.26
CA ARG A 5 6.71 -12.55 -12.10
C ARG A 5 7.67 -11.46 -12.55
N PHE A 6 7.46 -10.25 -12.09
CA PHE A 6 8.33 -9.11 -12.37
C PHE A 6 9.39 -8.99 -11.28
N THR A 7 10.65 -8.89 -11.68
CA THR A 7 11.78 -8.78 -10.77
C THR A 7 12.28 -7.35 -10.59
N ASN A 8 11.76 -6.42 -11.41
CA ASN A 8 12.17 -5.02 -11.40
C ASN A 8 10.96 -4.07 -11.43
N ALA A 9 9.99 -4.38 -10.58
CA ALA A 9 8.78 -3.59 -10.42
C ALA A 9 8.92 -2.66 -9.21
N HIS A 10 8.42 -1.43 -9.35
CA HIS A 10 8.64 -0.36 -8.38
C HIS A 10 7.33 0.29 -7.94
N ALA A 11 7.21 0.50 -6.64
CA ALA A 11 6.26 1.44 -6.05
C ALA A 11 6.81 2.87 -6.22
N THR A 12 5.93 3.86 -6.14
CA THR A 12 6.35 5.28 -6.25
C THR A 12 6.88 5.86 -4.95
N ALA A 13 6.68 5.18 -3.84
CA ALA A 13 7.15 5.61 -2.54
C ALA A 13 7.45 4.42 -1.64
N SER A 14 8.29 4.64 -0.64
CA SER A 14 8.66 3.63 0.35
C SER A 14 7.68 3.55 1.53
N THR A 15 6.53 4.22 1.43
CA THR A 15 5.45 4.21 2.42
C THR A 15 4.08 4.13 1.75
N SER A 16 3.08 3.74 2.54
CA SER A 16 1.76 3.33 2.07
C SER A 16 0.93 4.43 1.41
N THR A 17 0.64 5.51 2.12
CA THR A 17 -0.26 6.58 1.63
C THR A 17 0.18 7.15 0.28
N PRO A 18 1.44 7.59 0.10
CA PRO A 18 1.85 8.16 -1.18
C PRO A 18 1.85 7.13 -2.33
N SER A 19 2.21 5.88 -2.09
CA SER A 19 2.12 4.83 -3.11
C SER A 19 0.68 4.57 -3.54
N ARG A 20 -0.23 4.45 -2.59
CA ARG A 20 -1.66 4.22 -2.86
C ARG A 20 -2.30 5.38 -3.59
N TYR A 21 -1.96 6.61 -3.19
CA TYR A 21 -2.39 7.81 -3.90
C TYR A 21 -1.97 7.76 -5.38
N SER A 22 -0.70 7.50 -5.63
CA SER A 22 -0.16 7.47 -7.00
C SER A 22 -0.80 6.38 -7.86
N MET A 23 -1.00 5.20 -7.29
CA MET A 23 -1.61 4.08 -7.98
C MET A 23 -3.07 4.35 -8.39
N LEU A 24 -3.84 5.01 -7.53
CA LEU A 24 -5.27 5.27 -7.77
C LEU A 24 -5.51 6.52 -8.62
N THR A 25 -4.58 7.46 -8.67
CA THR A 25 -4.72 8.74 -9.39
C THR A 25 -3.84 8.87 -10.62
N GLY A 26 -2.79 8.06 -10.76
CA GLY A 26 -1.81 8.21 -11.82
C GLY A 26 -0.96 9.49 -11.70
N GLU A 27 -0.90 10.08 -10.51
CA GLU A 27 -0.12 11.27 -10.19
C GLU A 27 0.85 10.97 -9.04
N TYR A 28 2.11 11.42 -9.14
CA TYR A 28 3.02 11.29 -8.02
C TYR A 28 2.51 12.05 -6.79
N ALA A 29 2.50 11.40 -5.65
CA ALA A 29 2.00 11.98 -4.39
C ALA A 29 2.76 13.25 -3.97
N TRP A 30 4.07 13.30 -4.23
CA TRP A 30 4.90 14.47 -3.89
C TRP A 30 4.50 15.75 -4.63
N ARG A 31 3.67 15.65 -5.68
CA ARG A 31 3.12 16.84 -6.36
C ARG A 31 2.06 17.56 -5.53
N ARG A 32 1.53 16.91 -4.51
CA ARG A 32 0.45 17.45 -3.66
C ARG A 32 0.87 17.50 -2.21
N PRO A 33 0.57 18.59 -1.49
CA PRO A 33 0.77 18.61 -0.04
C PRO A 33 -0.21 17.66 0.65
N GLY A 34 0.15 17.20 1.86
CA GLY A 34 -0.75 16.38 2.68
C GLY A 34 -0.88 14.92 2.24
N THR A 35 0.06 14.43 1.43
CA THR A 35 0.07 13.03 0.95
C THR A 35 1.03 12.14 1.73
N ASP A 36 1.49 12.57 2.89
CA ASP A 36 2.32 11.77 3.80
C ASP A 36 1.50 10.67 4.47
N ILE A 37 2.13 9.84 5.29
CA ILE A 37 1.45 8.76 6.02
C ILE A 37 0.23 9.32 6.77
N ALA A 38 -0.95 8.86 6.38
CA ALA A 38 -2.21 9.38 6.89
C ALA A 38 -2.53 8.85 8.29
N ALA A 39 -3.04 9.72 9.15
CA ALA A 39 -3.72 9.32 10.39
C ALA A 39 -5.07 8.66 10.08
N GLY A 40 -5.62 7.93 11.05
CA GLY A 40 -6.93 7.29 10.87
C GLY A 40 -8.11 8.26 10.76
N ASN A 41 -7.92 9.49 11.21
CA ASN A 41 -8.89 10.59 11.08
C ASN A 41 -8.48 11.65 10.05
N ALA A 42 -7.60 11.31 9.12
CA ALA A 42 -7.28 12.21 8.01
C ALA A 42 -8.53 12.48 7.16
N GLY A 43 -8.66 13.69 6.65
CA GLY A 43 -9.63 14.00 5.59
C GLY A 43 -9.22 13.33 4.29
N MET A 44 -10.16 13.19 3.34
CA MET A 44 -9.88 12.55 2.05
C MET A 44 -8.73 13.24 1.34
N ILE A 45 -7.66 12.47 1.09
CA ILE A 45 -6.45 12.92 0.40
C ILE A 45 -6.71 12.96 -1.12
N ILE A 46 -7.41 11.97 -1.64
CA ILE A 46 -7.95 12.01 -3.00
C ILE A 46 -9.29 12.75 -2.94
N ARG A 47 -9.34 13.94 -3.50
CA ARG A 47 -10.56 14.73 -3.48
C ARG A 47 -11.57 14.24 -4.54
N PRO A 48 -12.89 14.42 -4.32
CA PRO A 48 -13.93 13.97 -5.24
C PRO A 48 -13.76 14.46 -6.68
N GLU A 49 -13.15 15.64 -6.88
CA GLU A 49 -12.90 16.21 -8.20
C GLU A 49 -11.78 15.50 -8.97
N ARG A 50 -10.99 14.69 -8.26
CA ARG A 50 -9.89 13.95 -8.88
C ARG A 50 -10.37 12.69 -9.55
N TYR A 51 -10.17 12.60 -10.86
CA TYR A 51 -10.51 11.40 -11.63
C TYR A 51 -9.59 10.25 -11.23
N THR A 52 -10.19 9.13 -10.84
CA THR A 52 -9.47 7.95 -10.33
C THR A 52 -9.55 6.78 -11.29
N ILE A 53 -8.73 5.77 -11.05
CA ILE A 53 -8.82 4.50 -11.77
C ILE A 53 -10.19 3.83 -11.59
N ALA A 54 -10.84 4.01 -10.43
CA ALA A 54 -12.20 3.50 -10.21
C ALA A 54 -13.23 4.22 -11.07
N ASP A 55 -13.13 5.56 -11.19
CA ASP A 55 -13.97 6.33 -12.13
C ASP A 55 -13.82 5.80 -13.56
N MET A 56 -12.59 5.53 -13.97
CA MET A 56 -12.31 5.01 -15.31
C MET A 56 -13.00 3.67 -15.55
N PHE A 57 -12.87 2.72 -14.61
CA PHE A 57 -13.55 1.44 -14.73
C PHE A 57 -15.05 1.55 -14.67
N LYS A 58 -15.58 2.39 -13.78
CA LYS A 58 -17.02 2.64 -13.69
C LYS A 58 -17.58 3.20 -15.00
N ASN A 59 -16.89 4.17 -15.60
CA ASN A 59 -17.25 4.73 -16.90
C ASN A 59 -17.14 3.71 -18.04
N ALA A 60 -16.31 2.70 -17.89
CA ALA A 60 -16.18 1.58 -18.83
C ALA A 60 -17.26 0.49 -18.61
N GLY A 61 -18.19 0.68 -17.67
CA GLY A 61 -19.26 -0.26 -17.39
C GLY A 61 -18.93 -1.36 -16.37
N TYR A 62 -17.85 -1.23 -15.64
CA TYR A 62 -17.44 -2.18 -14.61
C TYR A 62 -18.12 -1.86 -13.27
N ALA A 63 -18.49 -2.90 -12.53
CA ALA A 63 -18.75 -2.76 -11.10
C ALA A 63 -17.41 -2.53 -10.37
N THR A 64 -17.37 -1.63 -9.40
CA THR A 64 -16.12 -1.25 -8.75
C THR A 64 -16.18 -1.42 -7.23
N ALA A 65 -15.12 -1.96 -6.64
CA ALA A 65 -15.02 -2.14 -5.20
C ALA A 65 -13.64 -1.80 -4.65
N ALA A 66 -13.64 -1.24 -3.42
CA ALA A 66 -12.45 -1.12 -2.58
C ALA A 66 -12.68 -1.90 -1.29
N ILE A 67 -11.82 -2.86 -1.00
CA ILE A 67 -11.97 -3.76 0.14
C ILE A 67 -10.64 -3.89 0.88
N GLY A 68 -10.65 -3.67 2.20
CA GLY A 68 -9.49 -3.79 3.05
C GLY A 68 -8.87 -2.46 3.46
N LYS A 69 -7.56 -2.37 3.50
CA LYS A 69 -6.82 -1.17 3.93
C LYS A 69 -7.00 -0.01 2.95
N TRP A 70 -7.46 1.14 3.44
CA TRP A 70 -7.59 2.36 2.63
C TRP A 70 -6.39 3.29 2.80
N HIS A 71 -6.21 3.88 3.95
CA HIS A 71 -5.06 4.73 4.32
C HIS A 71 -4.93 6.02 3.48
N LEU A 72 -6.05 6.56 3.01
CA LEU A 72 -6.10 7.77 2.17
C LEU A 72 -7.11 8.80 2.69
N GLY A 73 -7.52 8.66 3.95
CA GLY A 73 -8.43 9.59 4.61
C GLY A 73 -9.89 9.45 4.18
N LEU A 74 -10.77 9.96 5.00
CA LEU A 74 -12.22 9.92 4.83
C LEU A 74 -12.85 11.23 5.34
N GLY A 75 -13.96 11.63 4.73
CA GLY A 75 -14.64 12.88 5.10
C GLY A 75 -13.92 14.12 4.58
N ASP A 76 -14.49 15.28 4.82
CA ASP A 76 -14.00 16.53 4.23
C ASP A 76 -12.75 17.08 4.92
N LYS A 77 -12.71 16.99 6.25
CA LYS A 77 -11.63 17.58 7.06
C LYS A 77 -11.12 16.63 8.13
N ALA A 78 -9.81 16.66 8.33
CA ALA A 78 -9.14 15.88 9.37
C ALA A 78 -9.72 16.21 10.77
N GLY A 79 -10.08 15.14 11.51
CA GLY A 79 -10.56 15.26 12.88
C GLY A 79 -12.01 15.72 13.02
N GLU A 80 -12.69 16.04 11.93
CA GLU A 80 -14.08 16.51 11.94
C GLU A 80 -15.11 15.43 11.53
N GLN A 81 -14.67 14.18 11.34
CA GLN A 81 -15.57 13.08 11.01
C GLN A 81 -16.53 12.79 12.17
N ASP A 82 -17.81 12.70 11.88
CA ASP A 82 -18.78 12.07 12.77
C ASP A 82 -18.87 10.58 12.41
N TRP A 83 -18.21 9.75 13.19
CA TRP A 83 -18.18 8.29 12.99
C TRP A 83 -19.52 7.60 13.32
N ASN A 84 -20.46 8.35 13.90
CA ASN A 84 -21.77 7.84 14.33
C ASN A 84 -22.86 8.08 13.29
N ALA A 85 -22.50 8.63 12.15
CA ALA A 85 -23.40 8.96 11.06
C ALA A 85 -22.74 8.64 9.70
N PRO A 86 -23.47 8.59 8.59
CA PRO A 86 -22.89 8.50 7.26
C PRO A 86 -21.90 9.64 7.02
N LEU A 87 -20.70 9.31 6.53
CA LEU A 87 -19.72 10.32 6.16
C LEU A 87 -20.21 11.07 4.91
N PRO A 88 -20.09 12.41 4.87
CA PRO A 88 -20.57 13.21 3.74
C PRO A 88 -19.77 12.96 2.46
N THR A 89 -18.48 12.59 2.61
CA THR A 89 -17.60 12.21 1.50
C THR A 89 -16.87 10.92 1.85
N ALA A 90 -16.91 9.98 0.91
CA ALA A 90 -16.31 8.66 1.08
C ALA A 90 -15.93 8.07 -0.29
N LEU A 91 -15.66 6.79 -0.36
CA LEU A 91 -15.17 6.14 -1.56
C LEU A 91 -16.17 6.12 -2.73
N GLY A 92 -17.46 6.23 -2.46
CA GLY A 92 -18.47 6.38 -3.51
C GLY A 92 -18.24 7.62 -4.37
N ASP A 93 -17.70 8.69 -3.79
CA ASP A 93 -17.35 9.92 -4.52
C ASP A 93 -16.08 9.78 -5.37
N LEU A 94 -15.37 8.66 -5.25
CA LEU A 94 -14.15 8.35 -6.00
C LEU A 94 -14.34 7.28 -7.07
N GLY A 95 -15.60 6.90 -7.35
CA GLY A 95 -15.92 5.91 -8.38
C GLY A 95 -16.07 4.47 -7.89
N PHE A 96 -16.01 4.20 -6.59
CA PHE A 96 -16.25 2.87 -6.04
C PHE A 96 -17.75 2.66 -5.74
N ASP A 97 -18.35 1.69 -6.42
CA ASP A 97 -19.75 1.31 -6.17
C ASP A 97 -19.95 0.69 -4.79
N TYR A 98 -18.94 -0.05 -4.34
CA TYR A 98 -18.93 -0.72 -3.05
C TYR A 98 -17.60 -0.50 -2.33
N SER A 99 -17.66 -0.32 -1.02
CA SER A 99 -16.46 -0.27 -0.20
C SER A 99 -16.69 -0.92 1.16
N TYR A 100 -15.70 -1.69 1.60
CA TYR A 100 -15.62 -2.25 2.94
C TYR A 100 -14.16 -2.14 3.39
N ILE A 101 -13.87 -1.11 4.19
CA ILE A 101 -12.50 -0.69 4.40
C ILE A 101 -12.16 -0.46 5.88
N MET A 102 -10.85 -0.51 6.15
CA MET A 102 -10.21 0.06 7.33
C MET A 102 -9.79 1.48 6.99
N ALA A 103 -10.10 2.46 7.84
CA ALA A 103 -9.83 3.87 7.56
C ALA A 103 -8.35 4.14 7.24
N ALA A 104 -7.44 3.54 8.01
CA ALA A 104 -6.00 3.63 7.78
C ALA A 104 -5.37 2.23 7.84
N THR A 105 -4.73 1.90 8.94
CA THR A 105 -4.01 0.65 9.19
C THR A 105 -4.53 0.03 10.48
N ALA A 106 -4.27 -1.24 10.72
CA ALA A 106 -4.74 -1.89 11.95
C ALA A 106 -4.11 -1.32 13.23
N ASP A 107 -2.93 -0.73 13.14
CA ASP A 107 -2.28 -0.07 14.28
C ASP A 107 -2.80 1.35 14.58
N ARG A 108 -3.82 1.83 13.84
CA ARG A 108 -4.40 3.17 13.98
C ARG A 108 -5.89 3.13 14.28
N VAL A 109 -6.32 4.04 15.16
CA VAL A 109 -7.76 4.23 15.40
C VAL A 109 -8.38 5.07 14.27
N PRO A 110 -9.70 4.89 13.96
CA PRO A 110 -10.67 4.03 14.60
C PRO A 110 -10.52 2.57 14.17
N CYS A 111 -10.63 1.66 15.13
CA CYS A 111 -10.52 0.22 14.88
C CYS A 111 -11.89 -0.39 14.55
N VAL A 112 -12.50 0.11 13.50
CA VAL A 112 -13.79 -0.32 12.96
C VAL A 112 -13.73 -0.40 11.44
N PHE A 113 -14.54 -1.28 10.85
CA PHE A 113 -14.72 -1.26 9.40
C PHE A 113 -15.73 -0.19 9.00
N ILE A 114 -15.53 0.38 7.83
CA ILE A 114 -16.45 1.35 7.23
C ILE A 114 -16.97 0.74 5.92
N GLU A 115 -18.28 0.55 5.84
CA GLU A 115 -18.97 0.00 4.68
C GLU A 115 -19.80 1.08 4.02
N ASN A 116 -19.50 1.37 2.75
CA ASN A 116 -20.20 2.41 1.97
C ASN A 116 -20.34 3.74 2.73
N GLY A 117 -19.27 4.18 3.39
CA GLY A 117 -19.24 5.46 4.09
C GLY A 117 -19.84 5.46 5.49
N GLN A 118 -20.21 4.31 6.02
CA GLN A 118 -20.75 4.17 7.37
C GLN A 118 -20.01 3.10 8.16
N VAL A 119 -19.91 3.28 9.47
CA VAL A 119 -19.31 2.25 10.35
C VAL A 119 -20.15 0.99 10.28
N ALA A 120 -19.51 -0.11 9.90
CA ALA A 120 -20.15 -1.43 9.87
C ALA A 120 -20.43 -1.93 11.28
N ASN A 121 -21.56 -2.63 11.47
CA ASN A 121 -21.99 -3.14 12.78
C ASN A 121 -22.06 -2.06 13.86
N TYR A 122 -22.49 -0.86 13.48
CA TYR A 122 -22.57 0.28 14.38
C TYR A 122 -23.34 -0.05 15.66
N ASP A 123 -22.77 0.33 16.79
CA ASP A 123 -23.36 0.12 18.12
C ASP A 123 -23.86 1.47 18.68
N PRO A 124 -25.18 1.73 18.67
CA PRO A 124 -25.72 2.99 19.16
C PRO A 124 -25.51 3.19 20.67
N ASP A 125 -25.26 2.13 21.42
CA ASP A 125 -25.00 2.21 22.88
C ASP A 125 -23.53 2.54 23.18
N ALA A 126 -22.66 2.55 22.17
CA ALA A 126 -21.23 2.83 22.31
C ALA A 126 -20.76 3.77 21.20
N PRO A 127 -21.20 5.04 21.18
CA PRO A 127 -20.82 6.01 20.15
C PRO A 127 -19.30 6.19 20.08
N ILE A 128 -18.82 6.45 18.85
CA ILE A 128 -17.40 6.47 18.51
C ILE A 128 -16.89 7.90 18.50
N TYR A 129 -15.79 8.13 19.21
CA TYR A 129 -15.05 9.39 19.20
C TYR A 129 -13.56 9.08 18.95
N VAL A 130 -12.92 9.89 18.12
CA VAL A 130 -11.51 9.71 17.71
C VAL A 130 -10.75 11.02 17.86
N SER A 131 -9.55 10.96 18.41
CA SER A 131 -8.63 12.11 18.49
C SER A 131 -7.18 11.65 18.30
N TYR A 132 -6.43 12.43 17.53
CA TYR A 132 -4.98 12.24 17.40
C TYR A 132 -4.22 13.31 18.20
N GLN A 133 -4.94 14.11 18.99
CA GLN A 133 -4.37 15.19 19.80
C GLN A 133 -4.20 14.78 21.27
N LYS A 134 -5.29 14.31 21.89
CA LYS A 134 -5.32 13.95 23.31
C LYS A 134 -6.29 12.82 23.58
N ASN A 135 -6.05 12.08 24.67
CA ASN A 135 -6.92 11.00 25.13
C ASN A 135 -8.26 11.54 25.68
N PHE A 136 -9.25 10.69 25.64
CA PHE A 136 -10.54 10.93 26.27
C PHE A 136 -10.45 10.63 27.78
N PRO A 137 -11.14 11.41 28.64
CA PRO A 137 -11.09 11.20 30.09
C PRO A 137 -11.47 9.79 30.48
N GLY A 138 -10.64 9.16 31.31
CA GLY A 138 -10.89 7.82 31.84
C GLY A 138 -10.58 6.66 30.91
N GLU A 139 -10.21 6.90 29.65
CA GLU A 139 -9.87 5.83 28.70
C GLU A 139 -8.44 5.31 28.95
N PRO A 140 -8.25 3.98 29.04
CA PRO A 140 -6.92 3.42 29.23
C PRO A 140 -6.05 3.56 27.99
N THR A 141 -4.72 3.58 28.21
CA THR A 141 -3.72 3.58 27.14
C THR A 141 -2.69 2.50 27.38
N GLY A 142 -2.03 2.07 26.30
CA GLY A 142 -0.92 1.11 26.40
C GLY A 142 0.22 1.64 27.26
N LYS A 143 0.47 2.94 27.23
CA LYS A 143 1.50 3.60 28.04
C LYS A 143 1.20 3.52 29.53
N ASP A 144 -0.02 3.88 29.94
CA ASP A 144 -0.41 3.99 31.35
C ASP A 144 -0.98 2.70 31.93
N ASN A 145 -1.49 1.80 31.09
CA ASN A 145 -2.17 0.58 31.48
C ASN A 145 -1.62 -0.65 30.73
N PRO A 146 -0.29 -0.91 30.84
CA PRO A 146 0.32 -2.04 30.09
C PRO A 146 -0.23 -3.41 30.51
N GLU A 147 -0.79 -3.54 31.70
CA GLU A 147 -1.44 -4.76 32.17
C GLU A 147 -2.67 -5.17 31.35
N LEU A 148 -3.26 -4.24 30.58
CA LEU A 148 -4.38 -4.50 29.72
C LEU A 148 -3.99 -5.00 28.32
N LEU A 149 -2.70 -5.07 28.02
CA LEU A 149 -2.17 -5.51 26.74
C LEU A 149 -1.95 -7.03 26.74
N TYR A 150 -3.04 -7.77 26.67
CA TYR A 150 -3.01 -9.24 26.76
C TYR A 150 -2.72 -9.91 25.40
N ASN A 151 -2.87 -9.23 24.28
CA ASN A 151 -2.58 -9.79 22.95
C ASN A 151 -1.24 -9.36 22.38
N GLN A 152 -0.95 -8.06 22.33
CA GLN A 152 0.36 -7.57 21.91
C GLN A 152 0.73 -6.29 22.63
N LYS A 153 2.03 -6.12 22.86
CA LYS A 153 2.65 -4.91 23.44
C LYS A 153 3.42 -4.15 22.39
N PRO A 154 3.53 -2.82 22.52
CA PRO A 154 4.40 -2.05 21.64
C PRO A 154 5.88 -2.32 21.91
N SER A 155 6.71 -2.22 20.87
CA SER A 155 8.17 -2.16 20.99
C SER A 155 8.64 -0.71 21.09
N PHE A 156 7.98 0.19 20.33
CA PHE A 156 8.15 1.65 20.40
C PHE A 156 6.88 2.33 19.88
N GLY A 157 6.54 3.50 20.41
CA GLY A 157 5.30 4.17 20.05
C GLY A 157 4.09 3.23 20.19
N HIS A 158 3.04 3.40 19.41
CA HIS A 158 1.88 2.51 19.35
C HIS A 158 1.27 2.21 20.74
N ASP A 159 1.38 3.15 21.66
CA ASP A 159 1.10 2.98 23.08
C ASP A 159 -0.14 3.76 23.56
N GLN A 160 -0.99 4.18 22.60
CA GLN A 160 -2.18 4.98 22.89
C GLN A 160 -3.41 4.10 23.13
N SER A 161 -4.56 4.33 22.52
CA SER A 161 -5.77 3.58 22.84
C SER A 161 -5.63 2.07 22.67
N ILE A 162 -6.32 1.33 23.54
CA ILE A 162 -6.30 -0.13 23.56
C ILE A 162 -7.58 -0.67 22.94
N VAL A 163 -7.44 -1.54 21.94
CA VAL A 163 -8.53 -2.29 21.31
C VAL A 163 -8.10 -3.73 21.19
N ASN A 164 -8.93 -4.67 21.63
CA ASN A 164 -8.64 -6.10 21.55
C ASN A 164 -7.30 -6.49 22.24
N GLY A 165 -6.97 -5.85 23.37
CA GLY A 165 -5.72 -6.12 24.09
C GLY A 165 -4.45 -5.70 23.36
N ILE A 166 -4.55 -4.77 22.41
CA ILE A 166 -3.46 -4.24 21.59
C ILE A 166 -3.54 -2.72 21.61
N SER A 167 -2.44 -2.03 21.93
CA SER A 167 -2.42 -0.57 21.89
C SER A 167 -2.15 -0.06 20.48
N ARG A 168 -2.62 1.16 20.18
CA ARG A 168 -2.68 1.73 18.83
C ARG A 168 -2.03 3.12 18.78
N ILE A 169 -1.95 3.67 17.58
CA ILE A 169 -1.67 5.07 17.34
C ILE A 169 -3.01 5.82 17.30
N GLY A 170 -3.10 6.90 18.07
CA GLY A 170 -4.32 7.67 18.22
C GLY A 170 -5.18 7.22 19.38
N TYR A 171 -6.18 8.03 19.71
CA TYR A 171 -7.09 7.81 20.81
C TYR A 171 -8.50 7.64 20.30
N MET A 172 -9.22 6.66 20.86
CA MET A 172 -10.63 6.47 20.56
C MET A 172 -11.41 6.09 21.81
N LYS A 173 -12.70 6.38 21.78
CA LYS A 173 -13.66 6.00 22.81
C LYS A 173 -14.86 5.36 22.12
N GLY A 174 -15.45 4.36 22.75
CA GLY A 174 -16.64 3.70 22.21
C GLY A 174 -16.31 2.65 21.15
N GLY A 175 -17.26 2.41 20.27
CA GLY A 175 -17.20 1.41 19.23
C GLY A 175 -18.00 0.15 19.53
N GLY A 176 -17.98 -0.34 20.77
CA GLY A 176 -18.77 -1.50 21.18
C GLY A 176 -18.64 -2.68 20.21
N LYS A 177 -19.77 -3.18 19.72
CA LYS A 177 -19.79 -4.32 18.78
C LYS A 177 -19.23 -4.01 17.39
N ALA A 178 -19.01 -2.73 17.06
CA ALA A 178 -18.39 -2.34 15.79
C ALA A 178 -16.86 -2.53 15.80
N LEU A 179 -16.22 -2.60 16.98
CA LEU A 179 -14.78 -2.81 17.07
C LEU A 179 -14.40 -4.14 16.43
N TRP A 180 -13.41 -4.12 15.54
CA TRP A 180 -12.89 -5.37 15.00
C TRP A 180 -12.12 -6.17 16.04
N LYS A 181 -12.01 -7.45 15.78
CA LYS A 181 -11.01 -8.32 16.42
C LYS A 181 -9.92 -8.58 15.39
N ASP A 182 -8.68 -8.30 15.75
CA ASP A 182 -7.55 -8.39 14.83
C ASP A 182 -7.44 -9.76 14.17
N GLU A 183 -7.67 -10.83 14.93
CA GLU A 183 -7.67 -12.21 14.43
C GLU A 183 -8.71 -12.50 13.35
N ASN A 184 -9.71 -11.63 13.20
CA ASN A 184 -10.80 -11.81 12.23
C ASN A 184 -10.71 -10.83 11.04
N ILE A 185 -9.71 -9.94 10.99
CA ILE A 185 -9.61 -8.93 9.92
C ILE A 185 -9.52 -9.60 8.55
N ALA A 186 -8.62 -10.57 8.37
CA ALA A 186 -8.45 -11.25 7.09
C ALA A 186 -9.73 -11.94 6.64
N ASP A 187 -10.40 -12.67 7.56
CA ASP A 187 -11.67 -13.34 7.24
C ASP A 187 -12.76 -12.36 6.85
N SER A 188 -12.84 -11.21 7.52
CA SER A 188 -13.84 -10.17 7.20
C SER A 188 -13.64 -9.60 5.81
N ILE A 189 -12.43 -9.18 5.46
CA ILE A 189 -12.17 -8.60 4.13
C ILE A 189 -12.30 -9.63 3.01
N VAL A 190 -11.89 -10.88 3.25
CA VAL A 190 -12.03 -11.97 2.29
C VAL A 190 -13.51 -12.29 2.05
N THR A 191 -14.31 -12.37 3.10
CA THR A 191 -15.75 -12.63 2.98
C THR A 191 -16.44 -11.56 2.12
N HIS A 192 -16.19 -10.29 2.39
CA HIS A 192 -16.80 -9.19 1.62
C HIS A 192 -16.30 -9.16 0.17
N ALA A 193 -15.04 -9.52 -0.09
CA ALA A 193 -14.52 -9.66 -1.44
C ALA A 193 -15.19 -10.79 -2.21
N ILE A 194 -15.37 -11.95 -1.57
CA ILE A 194 -16.05 -13.10 -2.16
C ILE A 194 -17.50 -12.75 -2.49
N ASP A 195 -18.22 -12.10 -1.57
CA ASP A 195 -19.60 -11.67 -1.78
C ASP A 195 -19.71 -10.73 -2.97
N PHE A 196 -18.81 -9.75 -3.06
CA PHE A 196 -18.76 -8.85 -4.21
C PHE A 196 -18.55 -9.59 -5.54
N ILE A 197 -17.63 -10.54 -5.59
CA ILE A 197 -17.39 -11.35 -6.80
C ILE A 197 -18.66 -12.11 -7.19
N LYS A 198 -19.31 -12.77 -6.23
CA LYS A 198 -20.53 -13.55 -6.47
C LYS A 198 -21.69 -12.68 -6.96
N GLU A 199 -21.87 -11.52 -6.38
CA GLU A 199 -22.92 -10.56 -6.77
C GLU A 199 -22.72 -9.97 -8.16
N ASN A 200 -21.46 -9.89 -8.62
CA ASN A 200 -21.09 -9.26 -9.88
C ASN A 200 -20.55 -10.24 -10.93
N LYS A 201 -20.76 -11.53 -10.77
CA LYS A 201 -20.23 -12.57 -11.67
C LYS A 201 -20.69 -12.45 -13.12
N GLU A 202 -21.83 -11.81 -13.38
CA GLU A 202 -22.44 -11.67 -14.72
C GLU A 202 -21.99 -10.39 -15.45
N LYS A 203 -21.13 -9.59 -14.84
CA LYS A 203 -20.62 -8.35 -15.43
C LYS A 203 -19.14 -8.14 -15.10
N PRO A 204 -18.44 -7.33 -15.90
CA PRO A 204 -17.05 -7.03 -15.57
C PRO A 204 -16.97 -6.28 -14.24
N PHE A 205 -15.92 -6.52 -13.48
CA PHE A 205 -15.67 -5.80 -12.24
C PHE A 205 -14.20 -5.43 -12.08
N PHE A 206 -13.98 -4.35 -11.34
CA PHE A 206 -12.68 -3.93 -10.83
C PHE A 206 -12.73 -3.98 -9.31
N MET A 207 -11.80 -4.70 -8.70
CA MET A 207 -11.69 -4.75 -7.25
C MET A 207 -10.28 -4.36 -6.81
N TYR A 208 -10.20 -3.30 -6.01
CA TYR A 208 -9.01 -2.92 -5.27
C TYR A 208 -9.05 -3.65 -3.93
N PHE A 209 -8.39 -4.82 -3.89
CA PHE A 209 -8.33 -5.68 -2.69
C PHE A 209 -7.00 -5.44 -1.97
N ALA A 210 -7.04 -4.66 -0.90
CA ALA A 210 -5.88 -4.25 -0.14
C ALA A 210 -5.86 -4.96 1.22
N THR A 211 -5.04 -6.00 1.32
CA THR A 211 -4.96 -6.77 2.56
C THR A 211 -4.36 -5.96 3.71
N ASN A 212 -4.75 -6.30 4.95
CA ASN A 212 -4.05 -5.84 6.14
C ASN A 212 -2.70 -6.52 6.29
N ASP A 213 -2.62 -7.81 6.03
CA ASP A 213 -1.38 -8.58 6.14
C ASP A 213 -0.37 -8.15 5.06
N VAL A 214 0.90 -8.01 5.43
CA VAL A 214 1.49 -8.38 6.72
C VAL A 214 1.84 -7.15 7.58
N HIS A 215 1.04 -6.08 7.52
CA HIS A 215 1.24 -4.87 8.33
C HIS A 215 1.01 -5.16 9.83
N VAL A 216 1.70 -4.41 10.68
CA VAL A 216 1.50 -4.48 12.14
C VAL A 216 0.14 -3.86 12.57
N PRO A 217 -0.42 -4.31 13.70
CA PRO A 217 -0.05 -5.45 14.52
C PRO A 217 -0.33 -6.76 13.79
N ARG A 218 0.60 -7.69 13.88
CA ARG A 218 0.45 -9.02 13.29
C ARG A 218 -0.19 -9.95 14.31
N PHE A 219 -1.50 -10.10 14.20
CA PHE A 219 -2.28 -10.95 15.07
C PHE A 219 -3.24 -11.80 14.25
N PRO A 220 -2.71 -12.79 13.51
CA PRO A 220 -3.49 -13.62 12.60
C PRO A 220 -4.47 -14.53 13.36
N HIS A 221 -5.43 -15.07 12.64
CA HIS A 221 -6.42 -15.99 13.17
C HIS A 221 -5.76 -17.21 13.83
N ASP A 222 -6.40 -17.78 14.85
CA ASP A 222 -5.90 -18.90 15.64
C ASP A 222 -5.45 -20.09 14.80
N ARG A 223 -6.12 -20.34 13.67
CA ARG A 223 -5.74 -21.45 12.76
C ARG A 223 -4.35 -21.30 12.13
N PHE A 224 -3.81 -20.08 12.09
CA PHE A 224 -2.46 -19.79 11.59
C PHE A 224 -1.47 -19.55 12.71
N ARG A 225 -1.92 -18.98 13.83
CA ARG A 225 -1.04 -18.51 14.91
C ARG A 225 -0.30 -19.64 15.60
N GLY A 226 1.01 -19.43 15.79
CA GLY A 226 1.88 -20.37 16.49
C GLY A 226 2.37 -21.54 15.63
N LYS A 227 2.21 -21.49 14.32
CA LYS A 227 2.58 -22.58 13.41
C LYS A 227 3.86 -22.34 12.62
N ASN A 228 4.17 -21.10 12.33
CA ASN A 228 5.34 -20.75 11.54
C ASN A 228 6.56 -20.50 12.42
N PRO A 229 7.76 -21.03 12.09
CA PRO A 229 8.96 -20.81 12.89
C PRO A 229 9.36 -19.34 13.00
N MET A 230 8.95 -18.47 12.06
CA MET A 230 9.17 -17.02 12.14
C MET A 230 8.18 -16.30 13.08
N GLY A 231 7.37 -17.03 13.85
CA GLY A 231 6.38 -16.44 14.75
C GLY A 231 5.21 -15.80 14.03
N VAL A 232 4.56 -14.82 14.67
CA VAL A 232 3.33 -14.21 14.14
C VAL A 232 3.55 -13.47 12.81
N ARG A 233 4.76 -12.99 12.52
CA ARG A 233 5.06 -12.42 11.21
C ARG A 233 4.96 -13.48 10.11
N GLY A 234 5.55 -14.66 10.34
CA GLY A 234 5.43 -15.80 9.42
C GLY A 234 3.99 -16.29 9.30
N ASP A 235 3.28 -16.40 10.43
CA ASP A 235 1.87 -16.79 10.46
C ASP A 235 1.01 -15.80 9.63
N ALA A 236 1.30 -14.50 9.72
CA ALA A 236 0.61 -13.47 8.93
C ALA A 236 0.90 -13.57 7.44
N ILE A 237 2.10 -13.97 7.05
CA ILE A 237 2.44 -14.25 5.64
C ILE A 237 1.62 -15.43 5.12
N GLU A 238 1.49 -16.49 5.91
CA GLU A 238 0.63 -17.63 5.55
C GLU A 238 -0.84 -17.24 5.46
N GLN A 239 -1.31 -16.37 6.34
CA GLN A 239 -2.68 -15.83 6.28
C GLN A 239 -2.90 -14.96 5.02
N PHE A 240 -1.90 -14.18 4.63
CA PHE A 240 -1.93 -13.44 3.37
C PHE A 240 -2.06 -14.38 2.17
N ASP A 241 -1.25 -15.42 2.10
CA ASP A 241 -1.31 -16.44 1.04
C ASP A 241 -2.70 -17.11 1.00
N TRP A 242 -3.24 -17.45 2.16
CA TRP A 242 -4.60 -17.98 2.29
C TRP A 242 -5.64 -17.01 1.73
N SER A 243 -5.54 -15.72 2.03
CA SER A 243 -6.49 -14.70 1.54
C SER A 243 -6.51 -14.63 0.02
N VAL A 244 -5.34 -14.61 -0.61
CA VAL A 244 -5.21 -14.65 -2.08
C VAL A 244 -5.79 -15.95 -2.63
N GLY A 245 -5.48 -17.09 -1.99
CA GLY A 245 -5.98 -18.39 -2.37
C GLY A 245 -7.50 -18.48 -2.34
N GLN A 246 -8.16 -17.87 -1.36
CA GLN A 246 -9.63 -17.85 -1.27
C GLN A 246 -10.28 -17.07 -2.41
N LEU A 247 -9.70 -15.95 -2.82
CA LEU A 247 -10.19 -15.20 -3.98
C LEU A 247 -10.00 -15.99 -5.28
N MET A 248 -8.82 -16.58 -5.47
CA MET A 248 -8.55 -17.39 -6.65
C MET A 248 -9.47 -18.62 -6.73
N LYS A 249 -9.72 -19.27 -5.60
CA LYS A 249 -10.65 -20.39 -5.53
C LYS A 249 -12.08 -19.97 -5.90
N THR A 250 -12.53 -18.82 -5.39
CA THR A 250 -13.86 -18.28 -5.71
C THR A 250 -13.99 -17.99 -7.20
N LEU A 251 -12.98 -17.35 -7.81
CA LEU A 251 -12.96 -17.08 -9.24
C LEU A 251 -13.06 -18.39 -10.06
N ASP A 252 -12.35 -19.42 -9.62
CA ASP A 252 -12.36 -20.72 -10.27
C ASP A 252 -13.75 -21.39 -10.16
N GLU A 253 -14.32 -21.43 -8.97
CA GLU A 253 -15.66 -21.99 -8.72
C GLU A 253 -16.76 -21.25 -9.49
N MET A 254 -16.58 -19.94 -9.73
CA MET A 254 -17.52 -19.11 -10.52
C MET A 254 -17.26 -19.18 -12.04
N GLY A 255 -16.24 -19.90 -12.49
CA GLY A 255 -15.85 -19.97 -13.91
C GLY A 255 -15.26 -18.67 -14.45
N LEU A 256 -14.67 -17.82 -13.59
CA LEU A 256 -14.18 -16.49 -13.95
C LEU A 256 -12.67 -16.42 -14.13
N THR A 257 -11.92 -17.45 -13.74
CA THR A 257 -10.46 -17.45 -13.72
C THR A 257 -9.84 -17.11 -15.06
N GLU A 258 -10.35 -17.72 -16.14
CA GLU A 258 -9.78 -17.57 -17.48
C GLU A 258 -9.70 -16.10 -17.93
N ASN A 259 -10.74 -15.31 -17.64
CA ASN A 259 -10.82 -13.91 -18.06
C ASN A 259 -10.78 -12.93 -16.87
N THR A 260 -10.04 -13.26 -15.85
CA THR A 260 -9.76 -12.34 -14.74
C THR A 260 -8.28 -12.00 -14.73
N LEU A 261 -7.96 -10.74 -14.93
CA LEU A 261 -6.62 -10.20 -14.74
C LEU A 261 -6.40 -9.96 -13.25
N ILE A 262 -5.46 -10.67 -12.65
CA ILE A 262 -5.04 -10.49 -11.27
C ILE A 262 -3.65 -9.85 -11.26
N ILE A 263 -3.52 -8.72 -10.60
CA ILE A 263 -2.24 -8.09 -10.31
C ILE A 263 -2.01 -8.18 -8.80
N LEU A 264 -1.03 -8.98 -8.39
CA LEU A 264 -0.62 -9.08 -6.99
C LEU A 264 0.64 -8.27 -6.79
N SER A 265 0.62 -7.37 -5.82
CA SER A 265 1.77 -6.51 -5.55
C SER A 265 1.78 -6.01 -4.10
N SER A 266 2.69 -5.09 -3.79
CA SER A 266 2.78 -4.40 -2.50
C SER A 266 2.86 -2.90 -2.71
N ASP A 267 2.49 -2.12 -1.70
CA ASP A 267 2.56 -0.65 -1.74
C ASP A 267 3.95 -0.10 -1.40
N ASN A 268 4.79 -0.88 -0.74
CA ASN A 268 6.17 -0.52 -0.39
C ASN A 268 6.96 -1.77 0.00
N GLY A 269 8.24 -1.59 0.24
CA GLY A 269 9.11 -2.65 0.70
C GLY A 269 8.77 -3.16 2.10
N PRO A 270 9.40 -4.27 2.54
CA PRO A 270 9.10 -4.93 3.80
C PRO A 270 9.66 -4.19 5.01
N VAL A 271 9.19 -4.57 6.19
CA VAL A 271 9.72 -4.14 7.49
C VAL A 271 9.60 -5.31 8.47
N VAL A 272 10.52 -5.40 9.41
CA VAL A 272 10.51 -6.45 10.43
C VAL A 272 9.90 -5.94 11.73
N ASP A 273 10.58 -5.08 12.47
CA ASP A 273 10.00 -4.38 13.62
C ASP A 273 9.42 -3.04 13.18
N ASP A 274 8.12 -2.89 13.32
CA ASP A 274 7.41 -1.65 12.95
C ASP A 274 6.52 -1.18 14.10
N GLY A 275 6.94 -1.43 15.34
CA GLY A 275 6.34 -0.84 16.54
C GLY A 275 5.69 -1.81 17.53
N TYR A 276 5.74 -3.11 17.28
CA TYR A 276 5.21 -4.11 18.22
C TYR A 276 6.25 -5.15 18.62
N ALA A 277 6.22 -5.54 19.90
CA ALA A 277 7.09 -6.56 20.45
C ALA A 277 6.53 -7.96 20.12
N ASP A 278 6.54 -8.31 18.86
CA ASP A 278 5.96 -9.55 18.31
C ASP A 278 7.02 -10.62 18.00
N ARG A 279 8.25 -10.41 18.45
CA ARG A 279 9.39 -11.31 18.25
C ARG A 279 9.77 -11.50 16.77
N ALA A 280 9.37 -10.60 15.89
CA ALA A 280 9.67 -10.72 14.46
C ALA A 280 11.18 -10.68 14.18
N VAL A 281 11.94 -9.88 14.92
CA VAL A 281 13.40 -9.79 14.78
C VAL A 281 14.05 -11.07 15.29
N GLU A 282 13.71 -11.53 16.48
CA GLU A 282 14.32 -12.69 17.15
C GLU A 282 14.04 -14.00 16.40
N LEU A 283 12.89 -14.11 15.77
CA LEU A 283 12.46 -15.32 15.07
C LEU A 283 12.67 -15.27 13.56
N LEU A 284 13.30 -14.22 13.05
CA LEU A 284 13.51 -14.03 11.59
C LEU A 284 14.32 -15.17 10.96
N GLY A 285 15.26 -15.74 11.69
CA GLY A 285 16.15 -16.79 11.16
C GLY A 285 17.01 -16.24 10.00
N ASP A 286 17.20 -17.06 8.99
CA ASP A 286 17.94 -16.70 7.78
C ASP A 286 17.09 -15.98 6.72
N HIS A 287 15.82 -15.73 7.01
CA HIS A 287 14.94 -15.05 6.08
C HIS A 287 15.34 -13.59 5.90
N LYS A 288 15.45 -13.14 4.65
CA LYS A 288 15.75 -11.77 4.27
C LYS A 288 14.54 -11.19 3.56
N PRO A 289 13.69 -10.39 4.24
CA PRO A 289 12.44 -9.89 3.66
C PRO A 289 12.60 -9.13 2.34
N ALA A 290 13.65 -8.32 2.23
CA ALA A 290 13.98 -7.60 1.00
C ALA A 290 14.96 -8.38 0.09
N GLY A 291 15.24 -9.65 0.40
CA GLY A 291 16.26 -10.42 -0.31
C GLY A 291 17.63 -9.77 -0.21
N PRO A 292 18.33 -9.58 -1.34
CA PRO A 292 19.66 -8.94 -1.34
C PRO A 292 19.59 -7.40 -1.33
N LEU A 293 18.40 -6.80 -1.41
CA LEU A 293 18.25 -5.35 -1.58
C LEU A 293 18.60 -4.59 -0.30
N ARG A 294 19.18 -3.39 -0.45
CA ARG A 294 19.49 -2.48 0.64
C ARG A 294 18.25 -1.74 1.14
N GLY A 295 18.24 -1.44 2.43
CA GLY A 295 17.11 -0.78 3.08
C GLY A 295 15.88 -1.68 3.18
N ASN A 296 14.79 -1.09 3.56
CA ASN A 296 13.46 -1.69 3.67
C ASN A 296 12.43 -0.57 3.53
N LYS A 297 11.17 -0.79 3.92
CA LYS A 297 10.16 0.26 4.09
C LYS A 297 10.81 1.54 4.66
N TYR A 298 10.39 2.70 4.24
CA TYR A 298 10.90 4.03 4.58
C TYR A 298 12.16 4.47 3.81
N SER A 299 12.98 3.54 3.34
CA SER A 299 14.28 3.81 2.75
C SER A 299 14.19 4.40 1.33
N ALA A 300 15.21 5.20 0.98
CA ALA A 300 15.45 5.63 -0.40
C ALA A 300 16.13 4.54 -1.24
N PHE A 301 16.68 3.50 -0.62
CA PHE A 301 17.29 2.36 -1.31
C PHE A 301 16.25 1.41 -1.90
N GLU A 302 16.69 0.51 -2.76
CA GLU A 302 15.80 -0.42 -3.50
C GLU A 302 14.85 -1.21 -2.59
N GLY A 303 15.30 -1.61 -1.41
CA GLY A 303 14.46 -2.36 -0.46
C GLY A 303 13.21 -1.60 0.01
N GLY A 304 13.15 -0.29 -0.19
CA GLY A 304 11.99 0.53 0.16
C GLY A 304 10.91 0.55 -0.91
N THR A 305 11.28 0.46 -2.18
CA THR A 305 10.38 0.72 -3.31
C THR A 305 10.32 -0.39 -4.35
N ARG A 306 11.35 -1.22 -4.47
CA ARG A 306 11.33 -2.38 -5.37
C ARG A 306 10.50 -3.48 -4.73
N ILE A 307 9.35 -3.77 -5.33
CA ILE A 307 8.30 -4.59 -4.75
C ILE A 307 8.06 -5.86 -5.56
N SER A 308 7.42 -6.83 -4.94
CA SER A 308 6.93 -8.00 -5.64
C SER A 308 5.79 -7.60 -6.57
N ALA A 309 5.76 -8.16 -7.78
CA ALA A 309 4.65 -8.01 -8.70
C ALA A 309 4.47 -9.29 -9.50
N ILE A 310 3.25 -9.79 -9.52
CA ILE A 310 2.84 -10.98 -10.28
C ILE A 310 1.57 -10.62 -11.04
N VAL A 311 1.56 -10.93 -12.34
CA VAL A 311 0.38 -10.76 -13.19
C VAL A 311 -0.10 -12.12 -13.67
N HIS A 312 -1.38 -12.40 -13.45
CA HIS A 312 -2.01 -13.66 -13.81
C HIS A 312 -3.28 -13.37 -14.62
N TRP A 313 -3.31 -13.84 -15.86
CA TRP A 313 -4.47 -13.71 -16.77
C TRP A 313 -4.44 -14.82 -17.80
N PRO A 314 -5.02 -15.99 -17.55
CA PRO A 314 -4.89 -17.16 -18.40
C PRO A 314 -5.34 -16.95 -19.84
N LYS A 315 -6.34 -16.10 -20.07
CA LYS A 315 -6.81 -15.76 -21.42
C LYS A 315 -5.69 -15.18 -22.30
N GLU A 316 -4.83 -14.33 -21.74
CA GLU A 316 -3.79 -13.62 -22.47
C GLU A 316 -2.39 -14.16 -22.18
N ILE A 317 -2.13 -14.67 -20.98
CA ILE A 317 -0.82 -15.17 -20.55
C ILE A 317 -0.88 -16.69 -20.50
N LYS A 318 -0.36 -17.33 -21.55
CA LYS A 318 -0.46 -18.79 -21.74
C LYS A 318 0.65 -19.57 -21.06
N GLN A 319 1.78 -18.92 -20.75
CA GLN A 319 2.93 -19.57 -20.14
C GLN A 319 3.48 -18.74 -18.99
N ALA A 320 3.93 -19.41 -17.94
CA ALA A 320 4.65 -18.77 -16.85
C ALA A 320 5.94 -18.13 -17.36
N ALA A 321 6.22 -16.92 -16.90
CA ALA A 321 7.40 -16.18 -17.30
C ALA A 321 7.98 -15.36 -16.14
N VAL A 322 9.23 -14.96 -16.30
CA VAL A 322 9.89 -13.97 -15.41
C VAL A 322 10.30 -12.81 -16.30
N SER A 323 9.96 -11.60 -15.89
CA SER A 323 10.30 -10.38 -16.59
C SER A 323 11.17 -9.49 -15.69
N ASP A 324 12.28 -9.01 -16.23
CA ASP A 324 13.17 -8.03 -15.57
C ASP A 324 12.93 -6.61 -16.08
N ALA A 325 11.86 -6.39 -16.84
CA ALA A 325 11.49 -5.07 -17.32
C ALA A 325 11.32 -4.08 -16.16
N LEU A 326 11.88 -2.89 -16.32
CA LEU A 326 11.69 -1.80 -15.36
C LEU A 326 10.27 -1.26 -15.50
N VAL A 327 9.45 -1.46 -14.49
CA VAL A 327 8.04 -1.05 -14.48
C VAL A 327 7.66 -0.37 -13.17
N SER A 328 6.65 0.47 -13.22
CA SER A 328 6.13 1.20 -12.05
C SER A 328 4.63 1.00 -11.90
N GLN A 329 4.18 0.86 -10.66
CA GLN A 329 2.75 0.76 -10.32
C GLN A 329 1.92 1.94 -10.82
N ILE A 330 2.51 3.12 -10.95
CA ILE A 330 1.80 4.31 -11.40
C ILE A 330 1.22 4.12 -12.82
N ASP A 331 1.80 3.24 -13.61
CA ASP A 331 1.39 2.98 -14.99
C ASP A 331 0.19 2.05 -15.11
N TRP A 332 -0.28 1.46 -14.01
CA TRP A 332 -1.49 0.63 -14.08
C TRP A 332 -2.70 1.42 -14.54
N PHE A 333 -2.83 2.68 -14.12
CA PHE A 333 -3.97 3.51 -14.53
C PHE A 333 -4.06 3.64 -16.06
N ALA A 334 -3.03 4.18 -16.71
CA ALA A 334 -3.02 4.37 -18.17
C ALA A 334 -3.03 3.02 -18.91
N SER A 335 -2.34 2.00 -18.39
CA SER A 335 -2.30 0.68 -19.02
C SER A 335 -3.67 -0.01 -18.99
N LEU A 336 -4.39 0.07 -17.87
CA LEU A 336 -5.73 -0.51 -17.76
C LEU A 336 -6.78 0.34 -18.49
N ALA A 337 -6.56 1.63 -18.64
CA ALA A 337 -7.37 2.47 -19.54
C ALA A 337 -7.22 2.00 -21.00
N SER A 338 -6.00 1.70 -21.42
CA SER A 338 -5.74 1.11 -22.75
C SER A 338 -6.45 -0.23 -22.91
N LEU A 339 -6.39 -1.10 -21.89
CA LEU A 339 -7.05 -2.40 -21.91
C LEU A 339 -8.57 -2.28 -22.11
N THR A 340 -9.19 -1.29 -21.52
CA THR A 340 -10.65 -1.07 -21.58
C THR A 340 -11.07 -0.12 -22.70
N ASN A 341 -10.14 0.33 -23.55
CA ASN A 341 -10.37 1.36 -24.57
C ASN A 341 -10.97 2.64 -24.00
N SER A 342 -10.60 3.00 -22.77
CA SER A 342 -11.09 4.17 -22.08
C SER A 342 -10.30 5.42 -22.49
N ARG A 343 -11.01 6.50 -22.78
CA ARG A 343 -10.41 7.81 -22.97
C ARG A 343 -10.33 8.51 -21.62
N LEU A 344 -9.11 8.87 -21.22
CA LEU A 344 -8.92 9.61 -19.98
C LEU A 344 -9.23 11.10 -20.17
N PRO A 345 -9.90 11.76 -19.21
CA PRO A 345 -10.07 13.21 -19.23
C PRO A 345 -8.72 13.94 -19.29
N GLU A 346 -8.71 15.09 -19.95
CA GLU A 346 -7.51 15.93 -20.03
C GLU A 346 -7.01 16.29 -18.62
N GLY A 347 -5.70 16.18 -18.41
CA GLY A 347 -5.04 16.47 -17.14
C GLY A 347 -5.20 15.39 -16.07
N SER A 348 -5.92 14.30 -16.34
CA SER A 348 -5.97 13.15 -15.43
C SER A 348 -4.76 12.25 -15.63
N ALA A 349 -4.38 11.51 -14.56
CA ALA A 349 -3.28 10.54 -14.56
C ALA A 349 -1.98 11.08 -15.21
N PRO A 350 -1.48 12.27 -14.81
CA PRO A 350 -0.43 12.97 -15.55
C PRO A 350 0.92 12.26 -15.59
N ASP A 351 1.18 11.37 -14.65
CA ASP A 351 2.44 10.63 -14.53
C ASP A 351 2.31 9.15 -14.93
N SER A 352 1.13 8.72 -15.33
CA SER A 352 0.83 7.34 -15.73
C SER A 352 0.92 7.21 -17.25
N TYR A 353 1.60 6.16 -17.72
CA TYR A 353 1.79 5.90 -19.14
C TYR A 353 1.40 4.46 -19.48
N ASP A 354 0.98 4.24 -20.72
CA ASP A 354 0.55 2.93 -21.18
C ASP A 354 1.74 1.98 -21.38
N TYR A 355 1.87 1.02 -20.48
CA TYR A 355 2.80 -0.12 -20.55
C TYR A 355 2.04 -1.46 -20.49
N LEU A 356 0.80 -1.47 -20.97
CA LEU A 356 -0.03 -2.68 -20.95
C LEU A 356 0.70 -3.90 -21.51
N ASP A 357 1.30 -3.76 -22.68
CA ASP A 357 1.98 -4.87 -23.34
C ASP A 357 3.14 -5.44 -22.51
N THR A 358 3.84 -4.59 -21.78
CA THR A 358 4.88 -5.04 -20.85
C THR A 358 4.26 -5.78 -19.65
N TRP A 359 3.19 -5.24 -19.06
CA TRP A 359 2.53 -5.86 -17.91
C TRP A 359 1.88 -7.21 -18.23
N ILE A 360 1.41 -7.43 -19.45
CA ILE A 360 0.78 -8.70 -19.84
C ILE A 360 1.71 -9.63 -20.63
N GLY A 361 3.01 -9.28 -20.72
CA GLY A 361 4.03 -10.15 -21.29
C GLY A 361 4.16 -10.15 -22.81
N LYS A 362 3.48 -9.23 -23.50
CA LYS A 362 3.60 -9.06 -24.97
C LYS A 362 4.82 -8.25 -25.38
N SER A 363 5.44 -7.56 -24.46
CA SER A 363 6.62 -6.72 -24.64
C SER A 363 7.57 -6.86 -23.45
N LYS A 364 8.83 -6.49 -23.65
CA LYS A 364 9.83 -6.33 -22.60
C LYS A 364 10.29 -4.88 -22.50
N GLU A 365 9.50 -3.94 -23.02
CA GLU A 365 9.81 -2.52 -22.99
C GLU A 365 9.95 -2.03 -21.55
N ASP A 366 11.08 -1.41 -21.25
CA ASP A 366 11.34 -0.77 -19.97
C ASP A 366 10.71 0.62 -19.93
N ARG A 367 10.25 1.03 -18.77
CA ARG A 367 10.05 2.45 -18.49
C ARG A 367 11.43 3.12 -18.49
N PRO A 368 11.61 4.26 -19.18
CA PRO A 368 12.94 4.89 -19.27
C PRO A 368 13.46 5.34 -17.91
N TRP A 369 12.58 5.69 -16.99
CA TRP A 369 12.88 6.00 -15.60
C TRP A 369 11.67 5.75 -14.72
N VAL A 370 11.91 5.46 -13.44
CA VAL A 370 10.89 5.54 -12.39
C VAL A 370 11.33 6.57 -11.35
N ILE A 371 10.40 7.31 -10.79
CA ILE A 371 10.64 8.28 -9.71
C ILE A 371 10.10 7.69 -8.43
N GLU A 372 10.91 7.73 -7.38
CA GLU A 372 10.60 7.12 -6.10
C GLU A 372 10.80 8.11 -4.96
N GLN A 373 9.94 8.02 -3.95
CA GLN A 373 9.92 8.92 -2.81
C GLN A 373 10.24 8.15 -1.52
N ALA A 374 11.24 8.59 -0.78
CA ALA A 374 11.54 8.08 0.56
C ALA A 374 10.66 8.73 1.63
N LEU A 375 10.71 8.21 2.86
CA LEU A 375 9.94 8.78 3.98
C LEU A 375 10.24 10.26 4.22
N ASN A 376 11.50 10.68 4.10
CA ASN A 376 11.91 12.08 4.27
C ASN A 376 11.59 12.96 3.06
N LYS A 377 10.84 12.45 2.07
CA LYS A 377 10.45 13.10 0.82
C LYS A 377 11.57 13.26 -0.21
N ALA A 378 12.77 12.75 0.05
CA ALA A 378 13.81 12.70 -0.95
C ALA A 378 13.34 11.89 -2.16
N LEU A 379 13.58 12.41 -3.36
CA LEU A 379 13.25 11.73 -4.60
C LEU A 379 14.50 11.04 -5.17
N SER A 380 14.26 9.93 -5.82
CA SER A 380 15.27 9.23 -6.59
C SER A 380 14.79 8.97 -8.02
N VAL A 381 15.76 8.90 -8.93
CA VAL A 381 15.54 8.52 -10.33
C VAL A 381 16.20 7.16 -10.54
N ARG A 382 15.40 6.18 -10.94
CA ARG A 382 15.86 4.83 -11.24
C ARG A 382 15.69 4.57 -12.74
N THR A 383 16.78 4.37 -13.45
CA THR A 383 16.79 3.85 -14.83
C THR A 383 17.15 2.36 -14.78
N LYS A 384 17.22 1.69 -15.92
CA LYS A 384 17.61 0.28 -15.96
C LYS A 384 18.98 0.06 -15.28
N ASP A 385 19.95 0.94 -15.56
CA ASP A 385 21.35 0.76 -15.17
C ASP A 385 21.80 1.64 -14.00
N TRP A 386 21.07 2.71 -13.68
CA TRP A 386 21.50 3.70 -12.69
C TRP A 386 20.39 4.07 -11.71
N LYS A 387 20.82 4.44 -10.50
CA LYS A 387 19.96 5.06 -9.50
C LYS A 387 20.63 6.31 -8.95
N TYR A 388 19.94 7.43 -9.08
CA TYR A 388 20.31 8.69 -8.47
C TYR A 388 19.38 8.99 -7.29
N ILE A 389 19.96 9.33 -6.13
CA ILE A 389 19.21 9.80 -4.96
C ILE A 389 19.63 11.25 -4.70
N GLU A 390 18.65 12.16 -4.71
CA GLU A 390 18.93 13.57 -4.44
C GLU A 390 19.40 13.80 -3.01
N PRO A 391 20.20 14.87 -2.75
CA PRO A 391 20.58 15.25 -1.38
C PRO A 391 19.37 15.43 -0.49
N SER A 392 19.50 15.00 0.77
CA SER A 392 18.43 15.12 1.75
C SER A 392 18.96 15.09 3.18
N VAL A 393 18.10 15.41 4.14
CA VAL A 393 18.45 15.48 5.56
C VAL A 393 17.81 14.31 6.29
N GLY A 394 18.51 13.77 7.27
CA GLY A 394 18.02 12.70 8.14
C GLY A 394 19.11 11.74 8.55
N SER A 395 18.81 10.90 9.53
CA SER A 395 19.74 9.88 10.03
C SER A 395 19.98 8.79 8.99
N ALA A 396 21.21 8.30 8.89
CA ALA A 396 21.57 7.21 7.98
C ALA A 396 20.86 5.89 8.33
N ILE A 397 20.53 5.70 9.61
CA ILE A 397 19.84 4.51 10.12
C ILE A 397 18.69 4.97 11.00
N MET A 398 17.51 4.39 10.83
CA MET A 398 16.36 4.63 11.70
C MET A 398 16.64 4.05 13.10
N GLU A 399 16.30 4.83 14.13
CA GLU A 399 16.64 4.50 15.52
C GLU A 399 15.98 3.20 16.00
N TYR A 400 14.71 3.03 15.73
CA TYR A 400 13.93 1.90 16.26
C TYR A 400 13.84 0.73 15.28
N GLU A 401 13.52 0.98 14.04
CA GLU A 401 13.35 -0.03 13.00
C GLU A 401 14.71 -0.60 12.53
N LYS A 402 15.80 0.11 12.82
CA LYS A 402 17.17 -0.26 12.41
C LYS A 402 17.35 -0.39 10.90
N ILE A 403 16.61 0.41 10.15
CA ILE A 403 16.63 0.44 8.68
C ILE A 403 17.63 1.49 8.20
N GLU A 404 18.44 1.10 7.24
CA GLU A 404 19.32 1.99 6.49
C GLU A 404 18.48 2.87 5.55
N THR A 405 18.56 4.18 5.71
CA THR A 405 17.60 5.11 5.08
C THR A 405 17.98 5.57 3.67
N GLY A 406 19.26 5.61 3.35
CA GLY A 406 19.73 6.22 2.11
C GLY A 406 19.72 7.74 2.10
N TYR A 407 19.54 8.38 3.27
CA TYR A 407 19.59 9.85 3.37
C TYR A 407 21.04 10.31 3.42
N SER A 408 21.36 11.35 2.65
CA SER A 408 22.69 11.95 2.62
C SER A 408 22.60 13.41 2.17
N PRO A 409 23.40 14.32 2.76
CA PRO A 409 23.49 15.69 2.26
C PRO A 409 24.20 15.78 0.90
N GLU A 410 24.87 14.71 0.47
CA GLU A 410 25.55 14.63 -0.80
C GLU A 410 24.72 13.85 -1.83
N PRO A 411 24.84 14.15 -3.13
CA PRO A 411 24.20 13.36 -4.16
C PRO A 411 24.76 11.93 -4.17
N GLN A 412 23.91 10.96 -4.46
CA GLN A 412 24.29 9.55 -4.54
C GLN A 412 23.95 9.00 -5.94
N LEU A 413 24.89 8.25 -6.49
CA LEU A 413 24.70 7.53 -7.76
C LEU A 413 25.17 6.10 -7.60
N TYR A 414 24.33 5.17 -8.03
CA TYR A 414 24.62 3.74 -7.93
C TYR A 414 24.48 3.04 -9.27
N ASP A 415 25.40 2.14 -9.56
CA ASP A 415 25.36 1.22 -10.69
C ASP A 415 24.40 0.07 -10.37
N MET A 416 23.25 0.06 -11.02
CA MET A 416 22.18 -0.93 -10.79
C MET A 416 22.26 -2.14 -11.71
N THR A 417 23.35 -2.31 -12.47
CA THR A 417 23.74 -3.62 -13.02
C THR A 417 24.20 -4.55 -11.91
N LYS A 418 24.51 -4.01 -10.73
CA LYS A 418 24.72 -4.74 -9.49
C LYS A 418 23.37 -5.10 -8.84
N VAL A 419 23.43 -6.04 -7.89
CA VAL A 419 22.22 -6.53 -7.23
C VAL A 419 21.57 -5.46 -6.35
N TYR A 420 22.39 -4.60 -5.73
CA TYR A 420 21.97 -3.52 -4.84
C TYR A 420 22.94 -2.34 -4.94
N GLU A 421 22.64 -1.26 -4.24
CA GLU A 421 23.45 -0.04 -4.22
C GLU A 421 24.80 -0.28 -3.54
N GLU A 422 25.84 -0.44 -4.32
CA GLU A 422 27.23 -0.61 -3.85
C GLU A 422 28.08 0.61 -4.24
N GLY A 423 28.64 1.29 -3.25
CA GLY A 423 29.60 2.37 -3.47
C GLY A 423 29.05 3.52 -4.29
N ASN A 424 28.91 4.68 -3.67
CA ASN A 424 28.45 5.88 -4.34
C ASN A 424 29.41 6.28 -5.48
N LYS A 425 28.91 6.31 -6.72
CA LYS A 425 29.64 6.62 -7.96
C LYS A 425 29.47 8.08 -8.43
N ALA A 426 28.86 8.94 -7.62
CA ALA A 426 28.54 10.31 -8.03
C ALA A 426 29.78 11.11 -8.46
N LEU A 427 30.91 10.97 -7.76
CA LEU A 427 32.13 11.68 -8.09
C LEU A 427 32.81 11.15 -9.36
N GLN A 428 32.69 9.86 -9.65
CA GLN A 428 33.28 9.23 -10.84
C GLN A 428 32.47 9.45 -12.10
N HIS A 429 31.15 9.72 -11.98
CA HIS A 429 30.23 9.87 -13.11
C HIS A 429 29.37 11.15 -13.00
N PRO A 430 29.99 12.33 -12.95
CA PRO A 430 29.25 13.57 -12.82
C PRO A 430 28.30 13.82 -14.02
N GLU A 431 28.63 13.32 -15.20
CA GLU A 431 27.80 13.40 -16.39
C GLU A 431 26.48 12.63 -16.24
N ILE A 432 26.51 11.48 -15.58
CA ILE A 432 25.30 10.66 -15.30
C ILE A 432 24.47 11.33 -14.21
N VAL A 433 25.11 11.85 -13.15
CA VAL A 433 24.42 12.63 -12.13
C VAL A 433 23.67 13.80 -12.75
N PHE A 434 24.33 14.57 -13.62
CA PHE A 434 23.72 15.69 -14.33
C PHE A 434 22.53 15.25 -15.20
N GLN A 435 22.66 14.13 -15.92
CA GLN A 435 21.59 13.57 -16.74
C GLN A 435 20.36 13.20 -15.89
N LEU A 436 20.56 12.50 -14.77
CA LEU A 436 19.46 12.04 -13.92
C LEU A 436 18.83 13.19 -13.14
N GLN A 437 19.61 14.18 -12.72
CA GLN A 437 19.09 15.44 -12.17
C GLN A 437 18.21 16.16 -13.18
N GLY A 438 18.61 16.17 -14.45
CA GLY A 438 17.83 16.73 -15.55
C GLY A 438 16.50 16.02 -15.75
N ILE A 439 16.48 14.69 -15.66
CA ILE A 439 15.24 13.89 -15.70
C ILE A 439 14.33 14.28 -14.54
N LEU A 440 14.86 14.32 -13.32
CA LEU A 440 14.06 14.68 -12.14
C LEU A 440 13.46 16.08 -12.25
N LYS A 441 14.26 17.06 -12.70
CA LYS A 441 13.78 18.41 -12.97
C LYS A 441 12.68 18.42 -14.03
N GLY A 442 12.88 17.72 -15.14
CA GLY A 442 11.90 17.63 -16.22
C GLY A 442 10.58 17.00 -15.77
N VAL A 443 10.63 15.98 -14.91
CA VAL A 443 9.44 15.36 -14.33
C VAL A 443 8.72 16.32 -13.37
N ARG A 444 9.48 17.02 -12.51
CA ARG A 444 8.91 18.04 -11.62
C ARG A 444 8.21 19.16 -12.37
N ASP A 445 8.81 19.60 -13.46
CA ASP A 445 8.33 20.73 -14.29
C ASP A 445 7.33 20.30 -15.37
N HIS A 446 6.97 19.03 -15.48
CA HIS A 446 6.13 18.44 -16.54
C HIS A 446 6.66 18.74 -17.96
N THR A 447 7.97 18.82 -18.14
CA THR A 447 8.59 19.11 -19.45
C THR A 447 9.02 17.87 -20.23
N ILE A 448 9.04 16.70 -19.55
CA ILE A 448 9.37 15.41 -20.18
C ILE A 448 8.32 14.36 -19.83
N LYS A 449 8.23 13.34 -20.68
CA LYS A 449 7.30 12.21 -20.53
C LYS A 449 8.07 10.90 -20.60
N ALA A 450 7.55 9.86 -19.93
CA ALA A 450 8.15 8.53 -19.96
C ALA A 450 7.78 7.75 -21.23
N LYS A 451 6.78 8.21 -21.98
CA LYS A 451 6.34 7.61 -23.25
C LYS A 451 5.68 8.64 -24.16
#